data_5d0838102f02d22138e2dea975fb0dbd
#
_entry.id   5d0838102f02d22138e2dea975fb0dbd
#
_cell.length_a   1.000
_cell.length_b   1.000
_cell.length_c   1.000
_cell.angle_alpha   90.00
_cell.angle_beta   90.00
_cell.angle_gamma   90.00
#
_symmetry.space_group_name_H-M   'P 1'
#
loop_
_entity.id
_entity.type
_entity.pdbx_description
1 polymer ?
#
loop_
_entity_poly.entity_id
_entity_poly.type
_entity_poly.pdbx_seq_one_letter_code
_entity_poly.pdbx_strand_id
1 'polypeptide(L)'
;MNTKTLLALFTVICAASIIAQTSNYTAVEAAKHIGEMATVTDRVDGVHQSGKGNIFLNMGGKYPNQMFTAFIPTASAGQFRNFQQYEGRTVTVSGKIALYRGKPEIVVTAPSQLTIK
;
A
#
# COMPACT_ATOMS: atom_id res chain seq x y z
N MET A 1 -17.30 26.47 53.38
CA MET A 1 -17.17 26.32 52.92
C MET A 1 -17.15 25.82 52.05
N ASN A 2 -17.11 25.68 51.54
CA ASN A 2 -17.08 25.23 50.73
C ASN A 2 -16.57 24.65 49.99
N THR A 3 -16.42 24.35 49.70
CA THR A 3 -16.01 23.84 49.06
C THR A 3 -15.90 23.45 48.12
N LYS A 4 -15.76 23.47 47.61
CA LYS A 4 -15.60 23.17 46.79
C LYS A 4 -15.33 22.58 46.05
N THR A 5 -15.36 22.42 45.64
CA THR A 5 -15.17 21.92 44.95
C THR A 5 -14.78 21.62 44.02
N LEU A 6 -14.45 21.48 43.72
CA LEU A 6 -13.98 21.14 42.87
C LEU A 6 -13.96 20.49 42.05
N LEU A 7 -14.04 20.43 41.39
CA LEU A 7 -14.00 19.84 40.62
C LEU A 7 -13.45 19.41 39.78
N ALA A 8 -13.24 18.98 39.57
CA ALA A 8 -12.69 18.30 39.06
C ALA A 8 -12.89 18.03 37.90
N LEU A 9 -12.72 18.52 37.26
CA LEU A 9 -12.84 18.38 36.24
C LEU A 9 -12.07 17.69 35.54
N PHE A 10 -11.93 16.81 35.39
CA PHE A 10 -11.38 16.06 34.70
C PHE A 10 -11.74 15.89 33.52
N THR A 11 -11.65 16.61 32.83
CA THR A 11 -11.58 16.37 31.58
C THR A 11 -10.67 15.40 31.29
N VAL A 12 -11.00 14.36 31.22
CA VAL A 12 -10.32 13.42 30.72
C VAL A 12 -10.25 13.53 29.31
N ILE A 13 -9.37 14.04 28.85
CA ILE A 13 -9.19 13.96 27.56
C ILE A 13 -8.75 12.66 27.25
N CYS A 14 -9.56 11.88 27.02
CA CYS A 14 -9.31 10.76 26.33
C CYS A 14 -8.60 11.14 25.12
N ALA A 15 -7.40 11.11 25.15
CA ALA A 15 -6.69 11.17 24.00
C ALA A 15 -7.03 9.94 23.26
N ALA A 16 -8.02 9.98 22.60
CA ALA A 16 -8.33 8.92 21.75
C ALA A 16 -7.24 8.87 20.76
N SER A 17 -6.43 7.92 20.87
CA SER A 17 -5.56 7.64 19.82
C SER A 17 -6.44 7.32 18.63
N ILE A 18 -6.47 8.20 17.76
CA ILE A 18 -7.11 7.97 16.52
C ILE A 18 -6.20 7.08 15.78
N ILE A 19 -6.50 5.83 15.78
CA ILE A 19 -5.81 4.92 14.93
C ILE A 19 -6.45 5.12 13.59
N ALA A 20 -5.76 5.82 12.74
CA ALA A 20 -6.21 5.94 11.37
C ALA A 20 -6.13 4.56 10.77
N GLN A 21 -7.26 3.96 10.52
CA GLN A 21 -7.30 2.70 9.83
C GLN A 21 -7.01 2.94 8.37
N THR A 22 -6.01 2.27 7.87
CA THR A 22 -5.70 2.31 6.45
C THR A 22 -6.69 1.42 5.72
N SER A 23 -7.33 1.94 4.72
CA SER A 23 -8.24 1.15 3.90
C SER A 23 -7.46 0.14 3.10
N ASN A 24 -8.04 -1.03 2.91
CA ASN A 24 -7.43 -2.11 2.16
C ASN A 24 -8.33 -2.49 0.99
N TYR A 25 -7.75 -2.56 -0.19
CA TYR A 25 -8.47 -2.83 -1.41
C TYR A 25 -7.87 -4.02 -2.16
N THR A 26 -8.65 -4.62 -3.05
CA THR A 26 -8.13 -5.60 -4.00
C THR A 26 -7.57 -4.84 -5.21
N ALA A 27 -6.88 -5.55 -6.08
CA ALA A 27 -6.35 -4.95 -7.31
C ALA A 27 -7.46 -4.30 -8.14
N VAL A 28 -8.60 -4.98 -8.27
CA VAL A 28 -9.72 -4.47 -9.06
C VAL A 28 -10.32 -3.21 -8.43
N GLU A 29 -10.38 -3.16 -7.12
CA GLU A 29 -10.96 -2.02 -6.41
C GLU A 29 -10.09 -0.78 -6.46
N ALA A 30 -8.79 -0.95 -6.65
CA ALA A 30 -7.85 0.16 -6.59
C ALA A 30 -8.19 1.31 -7.53
N ALA A 31 -8.78 1.00 -8.69
CA ALA A 31 -9.11 2.01 -9.69
C ALA A 31 -10.13 3.04 -9.18
N LYS A 32 -10.89 2.70 -8.16
CA LYS A 32 -11.90 3.60 -7.60
C LYS A 32 -11.33 4.48 -6.49
N HIS A 33 -10.07 4.31 -6.16
CA HIS A 33 -9.46 4.96 -5.00
C HIS A 33 -8.15 5.67 -5.32
N ILE A 34 -8.06 6.20 -6.55
CA ILE A 34 -6.88 6.94 -6.97
C ILE A 34 -6.68 8.16 -6.07
N GLY A 35 -5.48 8.34 -5.61
CA GLY A 35 -5.13 9.46 -4.74
C GLY A 35 -5.15 9.14 -3.26
N GLU A 36 -5.69 7.98 -2.87
CA GLU A 36 -5.74 7.60 -1.46
C GLU A 36 -4.46 6.91 -0.99
N MET A 37 -4.11 7.17 0.24
CA MET A 37 -3.10 6.37 0.95
C MET A 37 -3.83 5.12 1.42
N ALA A 38 -3.37 3.96 1.00
CA ALA A 38 -4.10 2.72 1.24
C ALA A 38 -3.17 1.52 1.13
N THR A 39 -3.73 0.35 1.37
CA THR A 39 -3.06 -0.91 1.06
C THR A 39 -3.86 -1.60 -0.02
N VAL A 40 -3.16 -2.32 -0.89
CA VAL A 40 -3.78 -3.16 -1.90
C VAL A 40 -3.27 -4.57 -1.67
N THR A 41 -4.18 -5.51 -1.45
CA THR A 41 -3.83 -6.90 -1.19
C THR A 41 -4.43 -7.75 -2.29
N ASP A 42 -3.57 -8.47 -2.99
CA ASP A 42 -4.02 -9.39 -4.02
C ASP A 42 -2.88 -10.33 -4.41
N ARG A 43 -3.18 -11.25 -5.31
CA ARG A 43 -2.18 -12.16 -5.83
C ARG A 43 -1.34 -11.47 -6.89
N VAL A 44 -0.05 -11.71 -6.87
CA VAL A 44 0.85 -11.25 -7.92
C VAL A 44 0.78 -12.26 -9.06
N ASP A 45 0.20 -11.86 -10.17
CA ASP A 45 -0.02 -12.75 -11.31
C ASP A 45 1.15 -12.76 -12.28
N GLY A 46 2.02 -11.78 -12.22
CA GLY A 46 3.20 -11.74 -13.04
C GLY A 46 4.21 -10.75 -12.51
N VAL A 47 5.48 -11.04 -12.75
CA VAL A 47 6.59 -10.19 -12.30
C VAL A 47 7.46 -9.92 -13.51
N HIS A 48 7.91 -8.68 -13.66
CA HIS A 48 8.75 -8.29 -14.78
C HIS A 48 9.77 -7.25 -14.34
N GLN A 49 11.00 -7.39 -14.82
CA GLN A 49 11.99 -6.34 -14.65
C GLN A 49 12.34 -5.81 -16.03
N SER A 50 12.23 -4.50 -16.22
CA SER A 50 12.51 -3.89 -17.51
C SER A 50 14.01 -3.82 -17.75
N GLY A 51 14.40 -3.53 -19.01
CA GLY A 51 15.80 -3.34 -19.35
C GLY A 51 16.47 -2.22 -18.59
N LYS A 52 15.68 -1.27 -18.08
CA LYS A 52 16.21 -0.17 -17.27
C LYS A 52 16.26 -0.50 -15.79
N GLY A 53 15.79 -1.68 -15.41
CA GLY A 53 15.86 -2.14 -14.03
C GLY A 53 14.63 -1.88 -13.17
N ASN A 54 13.58 -1.29 -13.73
CA ASN A 54 12.34 -1.11 -12.98
C ASN A 54 11.66 -2.46 -12.81
N ILE A 55 11.07 -2.69 -11.64
CA ILE A 55 10.38 -3.94 -11.35
C ILE A 55 8.88 -3.69 -11.28
N PHE A 56 8.13 -4.60 -11.90
CA PHE A 56 6.67 -4.52 -11.96
C PHE A 56 6.09 -5.78 -11.35
N LEU A 57 5.31 -5.63 -10.28
CA LEU A 57 4.55 -6.74 -9.72
C LEU A 57 3.11 -6.51 -10.16
N ASN A 58 2.67 -7.29 -11.13
CA ASN A 58 1.34 -7.11 -11.73
C ASN A 58 0.30 -7.93 -11.01
N MET A 59 -0.78 -7.30 -10.62
CA MET A 59 -1.83 -7.90 -9.81
C MET A 59 -3.18 -7.71 -10.47
N GLY A 60 -4.08 -8.64 -10.25
CA GLY A 60 -5.37 -8.61 -10.93
C GLY A 60 -5.23 -8.85 -12.42
N GLY A 61 -4.37 -9.78 -12.79
CA GLY A 61 -4.09 -10.14 -14.17
C GLY A 61 -2.62 -9.95 -14.51
N LYS A 62 -2.21 -10.59 -15.60
CA LYS A 62 -0.86 -10.45 -16.13
C LYS A 62 -0.82 -9.29 -17.12
N TYR A 63 0.36 -8.72 -17.32
CA TYR A 63 0.56 -7.69 -18.31
C TYR A 63 0.15 -8.21 -19.70
N PRO A 64 -0.58 -7.45 -20.48
CA PRO A 64 -0.99 -6.05 -20.27
C PRO A 64 -2.39 -5.91 -19.65
N ASN A 65 -2.95 -6.99 -19.11
CA ASN A 65 -4.30 -6.98 -18.58
C ASN A 65 -4.38 -6.82 -17.07
N GLN A 66 -3.28 -6.46 -16.42
CA GLN A 66 -3.28 -6.27 -14.98
C GLN A 66 -4.16 -5.09 -14.58
N MET A 67 -4.82 -5.22 -13.45
CA MET A 67 -5.67 -4.15 -12.91
C MET A 67 -4.90 -3.21 -12.01
N PHE A 68 -3.75 -3.63 -11.50
CA PHE A 68 -2.95 -2.87 -10.56
C PHE A 68 -1.48 -3.31 -10.65
N THR A 69 -0.57 -2.39 -10.43
CA THR A 69 0.86 -2.70 -10.41
C THR A 69 1.52 -2.12 -9.16
N ALA A 70 2.30 -2.95 -8.47
CA ALA A 70 3.26 -2.44 -7.51
C ALA A 70 4.53 -2.16 -8.29
N PHE A 71 4.89 -0.89 -8.40
CA PHE A 71 6.00 -0.45 -9.23
C PHE A 71 7.21 -0.12 -8.36
N ILE A 72 8.32 -0.82 -8.60
CA ILE A 72 9.57 -0.58 -7.88
C ILE A 72 10.53 0.08 -8.84
N PRO A 73 10.82 1.38 -8.66
CA PRO A 73 11.72 2.09 -9.56
C PRO A 73 13.15 1.58 -9.43
N THR A 74 13.91 1.72 -10.49
CA THR A 74 15.30 1.25 -10.57
C THR A 74 16.13 1.67 -9.35
N ALA A 75 15.94 2.90 -8.88
CA ALA A 75 16.71 3.40 -7.75
C ALA A 75 16.46 2.59 -6.48
N SER A 76 15.34 1.91 -6.39
CA SER A 76 14.98 1.10 -5.22
C SER A 76 15.14 -0.38 -5.47
N ALA A 77 15.36 -0.79 -6.73
CA ALA A 77 15.37 -2.19 -7.11
C ALA A 77 16.38 -3.04 -6.34
N GLY A 78 17.50 -2.44 -5.95
CA GLY A 78 18.53 -3.16 -5.20
C GLY A 78 18.07 -3.69 -3.85
N GLN A 79 16.99 -3.13 -3.32
CA GLN A 79 16.43 -3.57 -2.04
C GLN A 79 15.47 -4.75 -2.21
N PHE A 80 15.21 -5.16 -3.46
CA PHE A 80 14.24 -6.20 -3.77
C PHE A 80 14.88 -7.29 -4.65
N ARG A 81 16.04 -7.78 -4.22
CA ARG A 81 16.84 -8.72 -5.03
C ARG A 81 16.11 -10.01 -5.38
N ASN A 82 15.24 -10.46 -4.50
CA ASN A 82 14.50 -11.70 -4.74
C ASN A 82 13.08 -11.42 -5.19
N PHE A 83 12.91 -10.41 -6.04
CA PHE A 83 11.56 -9.99 -6.43
C PHE A 83 10.74 -11.07 -7.12
N GLN A 84 11.38 -12.04 -7.77
CA GLN A 84 10.66 -13.15 -8.39
C GLN A 84 9.89 -13.99 -7.37
N GLN A 85 10.29 -13.95 -6.10
CA GLN A 85 9.60 -14.70 -5.06
C GLN A 85 8.14 -14.27 -4.91
N TYR A 86 7.81 -13.05 -5.34
CA TYR A 86 6.45 -12.56 -5.18
C TYR A 86 5.47 -13.18 -6.18
N GLU A 87 5.96 -13.72 -7.29
CA GLU A 87 5.05 -14.27 -8.29
C GLU A 87 4.24 -15.43 -7.72
N GLY A 88 2.94 -15.37 -7.92
CA GLY A 88 2.04 -16.38 -7.42
C GLY A 88 1.65 -16.22 -5.95
N ARG A 89 2.25 -15.24 -5.26
CA ARG A 89 1.97 -15.03 -3.84
C ARG A 89 0.97 -13.89 -3.66
N THR A 90 0.24 -13.95 -2.58
CA THR A 90 -0.62 -12.82 -2.19
C THR A 90 0.24 -11.86 -1.39
N VAL A 91 0.24 -10.59 -1.80
CA VAL A 91 1.03 -9.57 -1.13
C VAL A 91 0.16 -8.37 -0.79
N THR A 92 0.57 -7.64 0.23
CA THR A 92 -0.05 -6.37 0.59
C THR A 92 0.92 -5.27 0.25
N VAL A 93 0.47 -4.31 -0.55
CA VAL A 93 1.27 -3.18 -1.01
C VAL A 93 0.72 -1.94 -0.35
N SER A 94 1.59 -1.14 0.26
CA SER A 94 1.18 0.06 0.99
C SER A 94 1.71 1.30 0.31
N GLY A 95 0.88 2.32 0.20
CA GLY A 95 1.29 3.60 -0.34
C GLY A 95 0.13 4.35 -0.97
N LYS A 96 0.46 5.41 -1.71
CA LYS A 96 -0.55 6.20 -2.38
C LYS A 96 -0.90 5.54 -3.70
N ILE A 97 -2.18 5.34 -3.94
CA ILE A 97 -2.63 4.78 -5.20
C ILE A 97 -2.58 5.89 -6.24
N ALA A 98 -1.75 5.72 -7.24
CA ALA A 98 -1.56 6.69 -8.31
C ALA A 98 -2.04 6.10 -9.63
N LEU A 99 -2.15 6.95 -10.63
CA LEU A 99 -2.55 6.51 -11.96
C LEU A 99 -1.35 6.65 -12.89
N TYR A 100 -0.99 5.59 -13.58
CA TYR A 100 0.08 5.63 -14.55
C TYR A 100 -0.41 4.98 -15.84
N ARG A 101 -0.44 5.77 -16.91
CA ARG A 101 -0.92 5.32 -18.23
C ARG A 101 -2.28 4.63 -18.12
N GLY A 102 -3.17 5.25 -17.31
CA GLY A 102 -4.53 4.76 -17.17
C GLY A 102 -4.71 3.58 -16.22
N LYS A 103 -3.64 3.12 -15.57
CA LYS A 103 -3.73 2.00 -14.65
C LYS A 103 -3.31 2.40 -13.24
N PRO A 104 -3.98 1.88 -12.23
CA PRO A 104 -3.61 2.15 -10.84
C PRO A 104 -2.28 1.52 -10.48
N GLU A 105 -1.49 2.24 -9.72
CA GLU A 105 -0.24 1.70 -9.21
C GLU A 105 0.09 2.28 -7.84
N ILE A 106 0.96 1.61 -7.11
CA ILE A 106 1.60 2.17 -5.94
C ILE A 106 3.10 2.10 -6.21
N VAL A 107 3.78 3.23 -6.03
CA VAL A 107 5.24 3.26 -6.17
C VAL A 107 5.84 2.73 -4.88
N VAL A 108 6.67 1.70 -5.00
CA VAL A 108 7.27 1.02 -3.85
C VAL A 108 8.75 1.36 -3.83
N THR A 109 9.18 2.09 -2.81
CA THR A 109 10.58 2.52 -2.68
C THR A 109 11.28 1.88 -1.49
N ALA A 110 10.54 1.19 -0.63
CA ALA A 110 11.11 0.54 0.54
C ALA A 110 10.46 -0.81 0.78
N PRO A 111 11.23 -1.79 1.24
CA PRO A 111 10.69 -3.13 1.52
C PRO A 111 9.52 -3.15 2.51
N SER A 112 9.45 -2.18 3.39
CA SER A 112 8.35 -2.11 4.37
C SER A 112 6.99 -1.88 3.72
N GLN A 113 6.96 -1.46 2.46
CA GLN A 113 5.71 -1.26 1.73
C GLN A 113 5.15 -2.56 1.16
N LEU A 114 5.92 -3.65 1.17
CA LEU A 114 5.51 -4.92 0.60
C LEU A 114 5.56 -5.99 1.67
N THR A 115 4.46 -6.71 1.84
CA THR A 115 4.38 -7.80 2.81
C THR A 115 3.75 -9.00 2.13
N ILE A 116 4.39 -10.15 2.24
CA ILE A 116 3.80 -11.39 1.74
C ILE A 116 2.79 -11.85 2.78
N LYS A 117 1.60 -12.13 2.33
CA LYS A 117 0.54 -12.52 3.21
C LYS A 117 0.49 -14.04 3.38
#